data_3a46bc5e7d22d7f713f63c64477cba4f
#
_entry.id   3a46bc5e7d22d7f713f63c64477cba4f
#
_cell.length_a   1.000
_cell.length_b   1.000
_cell.length_c   1.000
_cell.angle_alpha   90.00
_cell.angle_beta   90.00
_cell.angle_gamma   90.00
#
_symmetry.space_group_name_H-M   'P 1'
#
loop_
_entity.id
_entity.type
_entity.pdbx_description
1 polymer ?
#
loop_
_entity_poly.entity_id
_entity_poly.type
_entity_poly.pdbx_seq_one_letter_code
_entity_poly.pdbx_strand_id
1 'polypeptide(L)'
;MRYRPFGNAGVAVSAISLSLQDQPRLKADDWRKLIFAALENGVNSFEFDGVSPALMEGATEAFSTVERRLLFIGWRLRAQSDRALKAEAIHDMIEQALDRTGLGYLDVATIDDPDANDFPTETLEHLKAVRSARLVRTLAVAGGGDKFDAYVASGLFEAMATPFNLASGWVERNRVRAAMGREIAVIGLDFWPHALRDDRKAFLPKPSLWRRRTDPLADVGGYAFLHDTHGWTPQQICLAYALTQPSLATVQITASTPAELADLAAIAERDLPTGCSAQIEMARFSAQEAERNKRRA
;
A
#
# COMPACT_ATOMS: atom_id res chain seq x y z
N MET A 1 -12.25 13.95 2.92
CA MET A 1 -10.92 13.29 2.81
C MET A 1 -9.88 14.10 3.55
N ARG A 2 -9.05 13.45 4.39
CA ARG A 2 -7.88 14.09 5.02
C ARG A 2 -6.69 14.04 4.08
N TYR A 3 -5.84 15.08 4.09
CA TYR A 3 -4.61 15.14 3.29
C TYR A 3 -3.39 15.22 4.20
N ARG A 4 -2.27 14.66 3.76
CA ARG A 4 -1.02 14.59 4.51
C ARG A 4 0.15 15.00 3.62
N PRO A 5 1.21 15.59 4.17
CA PRO A 5 2.41 15.88 3.40
C PRO A 5 3.07 14.57 2.94
N PHE A 6 3.58 14.56 1.71
CA PHE A 6 4.37 13.46 1.18
C PHE A 6 5.86 13.75 1.38
N GLY A 7 6.35 13.45 2.57
CA GLY A 7 7.73 13.77 2.94
C GLY A 7 8.03 15.24 2.68
N ASN A 8 9.20 15.51 2.10
CA ASN A 8 9.65 16.84 1.70
C ASN A 8 9.31 17.21 0.26
N ALA A 9 8.48 16.44 -0.43
CA ALA A 9 8.15 16.68 -1.84
C ALA A 9 7.33 17.95 -2.10
N GLY A 10 6.88 18.65 -1.04
CA GLY A 10 6.08 19.89 -1.16
C GLY A 10 4.67 19.67 -1.70
N VAL A 11 4.17 18.42 -1.67
CA VAL A 11 2.83 18.06 -2.12
C VAL A 11 2.05 17.40 -0.99
N ALA A 12 0.73 17.55 -1.05
CA ALA A 12 -0.19 16.87 -0.13
C ALA A 12 -0.92 15.74 -0.87
N VAL A 13 -0.93 14.55 -0.25
CA VAL A 13 -1.62 13.38 -0.76
C VAL A 13 -2.81 13.03 0.12
N SER A 14 -3.85 12.46 -0.46
CA SER A 14 -4.97 11.90 0.28
C SER A 14 -4.49 10.81 1.24
N ALA A 15 -5.10 10.73 2.42
CA ALA A 15 -4.74 9.76 3.45
C ALA A 15 -4.84 8.29 2.97
N ILE A 16 -5.61 8.06 1.89
CA ILE A 16 -5.63 6.81 1.15
C ILE A 16 -5.19 7.03 -0.29
N SER A 17 -4.53 6.02 -0.88
CA SER A 17 -4.11 5.97 -2.28
C SER A 17 -4.73 4.76 -2.97
N LEU A 18 -5.24 4.91 -4.18
CA LEU A 18 -5.80 3.81 -4.95
C LEU A 18 -4.70 3.10 -5.75
N SER A 19 -4.51 1.81 -5.48
CA SER A 19 -3.66 0.94 -6.30
C SER A 19 -4.42 0.48 -7.53
N LEU A 20 -3.88 0.78 -8.70
CA LEU A 20 -4.41 0.41 -10.02
C LEU A 20 -3.73 -0.89 -10.47
N GLN A 21 -4.22 -2.02 -9.94
CA GLN A 21 -3.74 -3.37 -10.26
C GLN A 21 -4.56 -3.98 -11.38
N ASP A 22 -3.96 -4.81 -12.22
CA ASP A 22 -4.68 -5.51 -13.26
C ASP A 22 -5.78 -6.40 -12.68
N GLN A 23 -7.02 -6.13 -13.05
CA GLN A 23 -8.20 -6.89 -12.69
C GLN A 23 -8.89 -7.39 -13.95
N PRO A 24 -8.78 -8.71 -14.31
CA PRO A 24 -9.25 -9.23 -15.59
C PRO A 24 -10.75 -9.04 -15.85
N ARG A 25 -11.53 -8.77 -14.83
CA ARG A 25 -12.99 -8.56 -14.92
C ARG A 25 -13.38 -7.13 -15.24
N LEU A 26 -12.49 -6.15 -15.00
CA LEU A 26 -12.79 -4.75 -15.23
C LEU A 26 -12.48 -4.35 -16.68
N LYS A 27 -13.42 -3.68 -17.31
CA LYS A 27 -13.28 -3.04 -18.62
C LYS A 27 -12.80 -1.59 -18.46
N ALA A 28 -12.44 -0.94 -19.55
CA ALA A 28 -11.99 0.45 -19.54
C ALA A 28 -13.01 1.40 -18.87
N ASP A 29 -14.29 1.24 -19.18
CA ASP A 29 -15.37 2.04 -18.57
C ASP A 29 -15.52 1.81 -17.07
N ASP A 30 -15.26 0.59 -16.58
CA ASP A 30 -15.29 0.27 -15.15
C ASP A 30 -14.13 0.94 -14.42
N TRP A 31 -12.93 0.92 -15.01
CA TRP A 31 -11.75 1.63 -14.50
C TRP A 31 -11.98 3.14 -14.47
N ARG A 32 -12.52 3.70 -15.53
CA ARG A 32 -12.86 5.11 -15.61
C ARG A 32 -13.82 5.51 -14.48
N LYS A 33 -14.90 4.76 -14.30
CA LYS A 33 -15.89 5.00 -13.23
C LYS A 33 -15.28 4.87 -11.84
N LEU A 34 -14.40 3.90 -11.63
CA LEU A 34 -13.72 3.70 -10.36
C LEU A 34 -12.79 4.88 -10.02
N ILE A 35 -12.03 5.37 -11.00
CA ILE A 35 -11.14 6.52 -10.82
C ILE A 35 -11.94 7.80 -10.58
N PHE A 36 -13.03 8.02 -11.31
CA PHE A 36 -13.92 9.16 -11.05
C PHE A 36 -14.50 9.10 -9.62
N ALA A 37 -14.98 7.93 -9.19
CA ALA A 37 -15.45 7.79 -7.82
C ALA A 37 -14.35 8.08 -6.79
N ALA A 38 -13.09 7.72 -7.08
CA ALA A 38 -11.96 8.07 -6.22
C ALA A 38 -11.77 9.59 -6.13
N LEU A 39 -11.75 10.27 -7.27
CA LEU A 39 -11.61 11.72 -7.35
C LEU A 39 -12.77 12.45 -6.64
N GLU A 40 -14.01 12.01 -6.86
CA GLU A 40 -15.21 12.56 -6.22
C GLU A 40 -15.18 12.41 -4.70
N ASN A 41 -14.56 11.33 -4.18
CA ASN A 41 -14.35 11.11 -2.76
C ASN A 41 -13.06 11.78 -2.23
N GLY A 42 -12.39 12.61 -3.04
CA GLY A 42 -11.21 13.38 -2.67
C GLY A 42 -9.90 12.60 -2.66
N VAL A 43 -9.85 11.41 -3.26
CA VAL A 43 -8.60 10.69 -3.48
C VAL A 43 -7.85 11.37 -4.62
N ASN A 44 -6.63 11.83 -4.36
CA ASN A 44 -5.76 12.44 -5.37
C ASN A 44 -4.51 11.60 -5.65
N SER A 45 -4.31 10.49 -4.92
CA SER A 45 -3.13 9.64 -5.01
C SER A 45 -3.49 8.29 -5.63
N PHE A 46 -2.78 7.93 -6.70
CA PHE A 46 -2.97 6.72 -7.47
C PHE A 46 -1.61 6.08 -7.77
N GLU A 47 -1.50 4.75 -7.71
CA GLU A 47 -0.29 4.04 -8.10
C GLU A 47 -0.63 2.96 -9.13
N PHE A 48 -0.04 3.05 -10.32
CA PHE A 48 -0.11 1.99 -11.32
C PHE A 48 0.74 0.80 -10.87
N ASP A 49 0.08 -0.33 -10.71
CA ASP A 49 0.65 -1.64 -10.38
C ASP A 49 0.20 -2.71 -11.39
N GLY A 50 -0.35 -2.26 -12.52
CA GLY A 50 -0.80 -3.04 -13.66
C GLY A 50 -0.69 -2.23 -14.94
N VAL A 51 -0.73 -2.91 -16.08
CA VAL A 51 -0.54 -2.33 -17.42
C VAL A 51 -1.52 -2.88 -18.45
N SER A 52 -2.62 -3.54 -18.02
CA SER A 52 -3.61 -4.07 -18.95
C SER A 52 -4.21 -2.99 -19.84
N PRO A 53 -4.53 -3.27 -21.10
CA PRO A 53 -5.12 -2.26 -22.00
C PRO A 53 -6.35 -1.58 -21.44
N ALA A 54 -7.24 -2.34 -20.78
CA ALA A 54 -8.45 -1.80 -20.18
C ALA A 54 -8.16 -0.81 -19.04
N LEU A 55 -7.18 -1.11 -18.18
CA LEU A 55 -6.75 -0.21 -17.12
C LEU A 55 -6.15 1.07 -17.73
N MET A 56 -5.25 0.92 -18.69
CA MET A 56 -4.55 2.06 -19.30
C MET A 56 -5.53 3.00 -20.00
N GLU A 57 -6.46 2.46 -20.80
CA GLU A 57 -7.49 3.24 -21.47
C GLU A 57 -8.39 3.99 -20.49
N GLY A 58 -8.97 3.30 -19.52
CA GLY A 58 -9.87 3.92 -18.54
C GLY A 58 -9.19 4.96 -17.65
N ALA A 59 -7.93 4.71 -17.26
CA ALA A 59 -7.16 5.64 -16.44
C ALA A 59 -6.75 6.89 -17.21
N THR A 60 -6.26 6.73 -18.46
CA THR A 60 -5.88 7.87 -19.32
C THR A 60 -7.08 8.77 -19.57
N GLU A 61 -8.25 8.19 -19.88
CA GLU A 61 -9.48 8.95 -20.08
C GLU A 61 -9.87 9.73 -18.80
N ALA A 62 -9.85 9.08 -17.65
CA ALA A 62 -10.21 9.72 -16.39
C ALA A 62 -9.23 10.85 -16.02
N PHE A 63 -7.92 10.60 -16.07
CA PHE A 63 -6.93 11.59 -15.68
C PHE A 63 -6.82 12.77 -16.64
N SER A 64 -7.16 12.61 -17.93
CA SER A 64 -7.18 13.70 -18.89
C SER A 64 -8.20 14.80 -18.58
N THR A 65 -9.20 14.51 -17.75
CA THR A 65 -10.25 15.46 -17.34
C THR A 65 -9.86 16.31 -16.12
N VAL A 66 -8.72 16.01 -15.48
CA VAL A 66 -8.27 16.68 -14.26
C VAL A 66 -6.92 17.36 -14.48
N GLU A 67 -6.76 18.55 -13.92
CA GLU A 67 -5.46 19.22 -13.98
C GLU A 67 -4.36 18.33 -13.36
N ARG A 68 -3.31 18.06 -14.14
CA ARG A 68 -2.22 17.16 -13.75
C ARG A 68 -1.61 17.49 -12.37
N ARG A 69 -1.53 18.77 -12.01
CA ARG A 69 -0.97 19.22 -10.72
C ARG A 69 -1.81 18.83 -9.50
N LEU A 70 -3.08 18.49 -9.70
CA LEU A 70 -3.99 18.04 -8.63
C LEU A 70 -3.90 16.54 -8.38
N LEU A 71 -3.20 15.80 -9.25
CA LEU A 71 -3.01 14.37 -9.17
C LEU A 71 -1.62 14.05 -8.63
N PHE A 72 -1.54 13.02 -7.79
CA PHE A 72 -0.30 12.37 -7.38
C PHE A 72 -0.27 10.97 -7.97
N ILE A 73 0.53 10.78 -9.03
CA ILE A 73 0.55 9.54 -9.81
C ILE A 73 1.87 8.81 -9.58
N GLY A 74 1.77 7.60 -9.05
CA GLY A 74 2.85 6.67 -8.88
C GLY A 74 2.86 5.57 -9.95
N TRP A 75 4.04 5.00 -10.15
CA TRP A 75 4.24 3.83 -11.00
C TRP A 75 5.13 2.83 -10.31
N ARG A 76 4.66 1.57 -10.25
CA ARG A 76 5.43 0.48 -9.65
C ARG A 76 6.31 -0.17 -10.70
N LEU A 77 7.62 -0.11 -10.45
CA LEU A 77 8.63 -0.71 -11.31
C LEU A 77 8.94 -2.12 -10.78
N ARG A 78 8.62 -3.13 -11.57
CA ARG A 78 8.88 -4.54 -11.26
C ARG A 78 9.78 -5.16 -12.31
N ALA A 79 10.71 -6.00 -11.88
CA ALA A 79 11.41 -6.88 -12.80
C ALA A 79 10.40 -7.86 -13.45
N GLN A 80 10.45 -7.99 -14.77
CA GLN A 80 9.53 -8.88 -15.52
C GLN A 80 9.89 -10.37 -15.40
N SER A 81 10.97 -10.71 -14.72
CA SER A 81 11.44 -12.08 -14.47
C SER A 81 12.34 -12.08 -13.24
N ASP A 82 12.84 -13.24 -12.80
CA ASP A 82 13.82 -13.40 -11.71
C ASP A 82 15.18 -12.70 -11.99
N ARG A 83 15.20 -11.72 -12.88
CA ARG A 83 16.38 -10.92 -13.21
C ARG A 83 16.33 -9.57 -12.54
N ALA A 84 17.51 -9.12 -12.08
CA ALA A 84 17.71 -7.78 -11.55
C ALA A 84 17.11 -6.69 -12.46
N LEU A 85 16.53 -5.68 -11.86
CA LEU A 85 16.03 -4.51 -12.57
C LEU A 85 17.20 -3.69 -13.12
N LYS A 86 17.46 -3.81 -14.42
CA LYS A 86 18.55 -3.11 -15.09
C LYS A 86 18.22 -1.67 -15.43
N ALA A 87 19.24 -0.84 -15.61
CA ALA A 87 19.09 0.58 -15.95
C ALA A 87 18.24 0.83 -17.19
N GLU A 88 18.48 0.09 -18.27
CA GLU A 88 17.72 0.21 -19.51
C GLU A 88 16.25 -0.14 -19.31
N ALA A 89 15.97 -1.21 -18.55
CA ALA A 89 14.60 -1.62 -18.28
C ALA A 89 13.83 -0.59 -17.46
N ILE A 90 14.48 0.11 -16.54
CA ILE A 90 13.86 1.21 -15.77
C ILE A 90 13.49 2.37 -16.69
N HIS A 91 14.39 2.74 -17.58
CA HIS A 91 14.15 3.82 -18.54
C HIS A 91 12.96 3.51 -19.43
N ASP A 92 12.99 2.34 -20.06
CA ASP A 92 11.92 1.88 -20.94
C ASP A 92 10.56 1.81 -20.23
N MET A 93 10.54 1.34 -18.98
CA MET A 93 9.29 1.31 -18.18
C MET A 93 8.77 2.70 -17.86
N ILE A 94 9.63 3.65 -17.54
CA ILE A 94 9.22 5.03 -17.25
C ILE A 94 8.73 5.72 -18.53
N GLU A 95 9.44 5.61 -19.64
CA GLU A 95 9.01 6.16 -20.93
C GLU A 95 7.67 5.56 -21.37
N GLN A 96 7.54 4.24 -21.31
CA GLN A 96 6.27 3.57 -21.63
C GLN A 96 5.13 4.01 -20.70
N ALA A 97 5.40 4.24 -19.42
CA ALA A 97 4.39 4.75 -18.50
C ALA A 97 3.90 6.14 -18.92
N LEU A 98 4.82 7.04 -19.26
CA LEU A 98 4.51 8.40 -19.68
C LEU A 98 3.78 8.42 -21.02
N ASP A 99 4.25 7.65 -21.98
CA ASP A 99 3.64 7.54 -23.31
C ASP A 99 2.21 6.99 -23.27
N ARG A 100 2.01 5.89 -22.50
CA ARG A 100 0.70 5.26 -22.41
C ARG A 100 -0.33 6.06 -21.63
N THR A 101 0.10 6.85 -20.65
CA THR A 101 -0.80 7.65 -19.82
C THR A 101 -0.97 9.07 -20.32
N GLY A 102 -0.11 9.54 -21.23
CA GLY A 102 -0.06 10.96 -21.64
C GLY A 102 0.37 11.90 -20.52
N LEU A 103 0.92 11.38 -19.43
CA LEU A 103 1.41 12.17 -18.31
C LEU A 103 2.79 12.74 -18.63
N GLY A 104 3.01 14.00 -18.31
CA GLY A 104 4.31 14.66 -18.56
C GLY A 104 5.40 14.25 -17.56
N TYR A 105 5.02 13.66 -16.43
CA TYR A 105 5.93 13.18 -15.37
C TYR A 105 5.19 12.23 -14.40
N LEU A 106 5.95 11.42 -13.66
CA LEU A 106 5.46 10.66 -12.52
C LEU A 106 5.80 11.39 -11.21
N ASP A 107 4.89 11.39 -10.25
CA ASP A 107 5.17 11.94 -8.92
C ASP A 107 6.05 10.99 -8.12
N VAL A 108 5.84 9.67 -8.25
CA VAL A 108 6.69 8.68 -7.61
C VAL A 108 6.91 7.47 -8.53
N ALA A 109 8.16 7.00 -8.61
CA ALA A 109 8.49 5.69 -9.15
C ALA A 109 8.91 4.79 -7.99
N THR A 110 8.16 3.73 -7.78
CA THR A 110 8.36 2.77 -6.68
C THR A 110 9.01 1.51 -7.21
N ILE A 111 10.22 1.21 -6.76
CA ILE A 111 10.90 -0.04 -7.06
C ILE A 111 10.40 -1.12 -6.12
N ASP A 112 9.84 -2.19 -6.69
CA ASP A 112 9.18 -3.24 -5.93
C ASP A 112 10.16 -4.28 -5.44
N ASP A 113 10.17 -4.51 -4.12
CA ASP A 113 10.92 -5.52 -3.36
C ASP A 113 12.30 -5.87 -3.93
N PRO A 114 13.20 -4.89 -4.04
CA PRO A 114 14.51 -5.12 -4.61
C PRO A 114 15.33 -6.03 -3.70
N ASP A 115 15.94 -7.06 -4.26
CA ASP A 115 17.00 -7.77 -3.56
C ASP A 115 18.26 -6.89 -3.50
N ALA A 116 18.96 -6.87 -2.37
CA ALA A 116 20.14 -6.01 -2.17
C ALA A 116 21.28 -6.25 -3.19
N ASN A 117 21.29 -7.41 -3.83
CA ASN A 117 22.22 -7.73 -4.90
C ASN A 117 21.77 -7.26 -6.28
N ASP A 118 20.59 -6.67 -6.39
CA ASP A 118 19.91 -6.43 -7.65
C ASP A 118 20.10 -5.02 -8.21
N PHE A 119 20.72 -4.10 -7.43
CA PHE A 119 21.04 -2.76 -7.93
C PHE A 119 22.54 -2.60 -8.20
N PRO A 120 22.96 -2.89 -9.44
CA PRO A 120 24.25 -2.42 -9.89
C PRO A 120 24.39 -0.92 -9.70
N THR A 121 25.60 -0.43 -9.49
CA THR A 121 25.88 1.03 -9.37
C THR A 121 25.31 1.81 -10.55
N GLU A 122 25.37 1.25 -11.74
CA GLU A 122 24.79 1.80 -12.97
C GLU A 122 23.27 2.02 -12.86
N THR A 123 22.53 1.07 -12.29
CA THR A 123 21.09 1.20 -12.04
C THR A 123 20.78 2.35 -11.08
N LEU A 124 21.56 2.49 -10.01
CA LEU A 124 21.39 3.59 -9.04
C LEU A 124 21.71 4.96 -9.67
N GLU A 125 22.75 5.06 -10.50
CA GLU A 125 23.07 6.29 -11.23
C GLU A 125 21.97 6.64 -12.26
N HIS A 126 21.40 5.64 -12.92
CA HIS A 126 20.30 5.85 -13.85
C HIS A 126 19.03 6.36 -13.14
N LEU A 127 18.68 5.82 -11.98
CA LEU A 127 17.57 6.34 -11.15
C LEU A 127 17.78 7.82 -10.79
N LYS A 128 19.00 8.20 -10.43
CA LYS A 128 19.34 9.60 -10.18
C LYS A 128 19.17 10.46 -11.44
N ALA A 129 19.55 9.92 -12.61
CA ALA A 129 19.44 10.63 -13.88
C ALA A 129 17.97 10.90 -14.26
N VAL A 130 17.08 9.91 -14.18
CA VAL A 130 15.64 10.08 -14.50
C VAL A 130 14.95 11.07 -13.55
N ARG A 131 15.37 11.11 -12.27
CA ARG A 131 14.92 12.13 -11.32
C ARG A 131 15.43 13.52 -11.69
N SER A 132 16.73 13.64 -12.05
CA SER A 132 17.32 14.91 -12.47
C SER A 132 16.69 15.46 -13.76
N ALA A 133 16.28 14.59 -14.67
CA ALA A 133 15.53 14.92 -15.87
C ALA A 133 14.07 15.32 -15.59
N ARG A 134 13.61 15.20 -14.35
CA ARG A 134 12.24 15.48 -13.90
C ARG A 134 11.17 14.58 -14.53
N LEU A 135 11.54 13.45 -15.09
CA LEU A 135 10.60 12.41 -15.53
C LEU A 135 9.90 11.76 -14.33
N VAL A 136 10.64 11.67 -13.22
CA VAL A 136 10.13 11.23 -11.92
C VAL A 136 10.51 12.25 -10.85
N ARG A 137 9.57 12.63 -10.00
CA ARG A 137 9.82 13.61 -8.93
C ARG A 137 10.43 12.98 -7.68
N THR A 138 9.95 11.78 -7.31
CA THR A 138 10.33 11.07 -6.08
C THR A 138 10.65 9.63 -6.40
N LEU A 139 11.74 9.12 -5.86
CA LEU A 139 12.07 7.70 -5.91
C LEU A 139 11.60 7.04 -4.62
N ALA A 140 10.91 5.92 -4.74
CA ALA A 140 10.47 5.08 -3.63
C ALA A 140 10.98 3.66 -3.78
N VAL A 141 11.14 2.98 -2.66
CA VAL A 141 11.42 1.55 -2.60
C VAL A 141 10.28 0.86 -1.82
N ALA A 142 9.79 -0.28 -2.33
CA ALA A 142 8.76 -1.07 -1.67
C ALA A 142 9.35 -2.37 -1.12
N GLY A 143 8.85 -2.82 0.03
CA GLY A 143 9.25 -4.09 0.62
C GLY A 143 9.37 -4.08 2.13
N GLY A 144 10.17 -5.01 2.65
CA GLY A 144 10.44 -5.17 4.07
C GLY A 144 11.65 -6.09 4.31
N GLY A 145 12.25 -6.00 5.51
CA GLY A 145 13.42 -6.78 5.87
C GLY A 145 14.73 -5.98 5.81
N ASP A 146 15.84 -6.64 6.14
CA ASP A 146 17.14 -5.99 6.36
C ASP A 146 17.68 -5.32 5.08
N LYS A 147 17.50 -5.97 3.93
CA LYS A 147 17.95 -5.44 2.63
C LYS A 147 17.18 -4.18 2.25
N PHE A 148 15.88 -4.19 2.42
CA PHE A 148 15.02 -3.02 2.25
C PHE A 148 15.46 -1.87 3.16
N ASP A 149 15.72 -2.15 4.44
CA ASP A 149 16.18 -1.15 5.41
C ASP A 149 17.53 -0.54 5.00
N ALA A 150 18.42 -1.32 4.38
CA ALA A 150 19.69 -0.81 3.82
C ALA A 150 19.45 0.17 2.66
N TYR A 151 18.50 -0.11 1.76
CA TYR A 151 18.13 0.83 0.68
C TYR A 151 17.52 2.11 1.21
N VAL A 152 16.60 2.01 2.16
CA VAL A 152 16.04 3.19 2.83
C VAL A 152 17.14 4.02 3.52
N ALA A 153 18.16 3.36 4.08
CA ALA A 153 19.27 4.03 4.72
C ALA A 153 20.27 4.68 3.74
N SER A 154 20.27 4.29 2.47
CA SER A 154 21.23 4.78 1.46
C SER A 154 21.09 6.27 1.13
N GLY A 155 19.92 6.87 1.44
CA GLY A 155 19.61 8.27 1.11
C GLY A 155 19.26 8.51 -0.36
N LEU A 156 19.13 7.46 -1.17
CA LEU A 156 18.71 7.56 -2.56
C LEU A 156 17.19 7.75 -2.69
N PHE A 157 16.45 7.12 -1.78
CA PHE A 157 14.99 7.08 -1.81
C PHE A 157 14.39 8.10 -0.84
N GLU A 158 13.52 8.95 -1.35
CA GLU A 158 12.78 9.94 -0.56
C GLU A 158 11.45 9.39 -0.03
N ALA A 159 11.05 8.21 -0.51
CA ALA A 159 9.86 7.51 -0.05
C ALA A 159 10.09 6.01 0.11
N MET A 160 9.29 5.39 0.93
CA MET A 160 9.22 3.95 1.07
C MET A 160 7.77 3.46 1.11
N ALA A 161 7.53 2.27 0.56
CA ALA A 161 6.26 1.58 0.66
C ALA A 161 6.47 0.26 1.43
N THR A 162 5.78 0.09 2.56
CA THR A 162 6.02 -1.07 3.45
C THR A 162 4.72 -1.56 4.07
N PRO A 163 4.58 -2.87 4.31
CA PRO A 163 3.43 -3.41 5.02
C PRO A 163 3.26 -2.74 6.39
N PHE A 164 2.04 -2.25 6.64
CA PHE A 164 1.68 -1.71 7.94
C PHE A 164 0.21 -1.96 8.25
N ASN A 165 -0.04 -2.73 9.29
CA ASN A 165 -1.38 -3.10 9.74
C ASN A 165 -1.43 -3.33 11.26
N LEU A 166 -2.58 -3.72 11.75
CA LEU A 166 -2.80 -3.94 13.19
C LEU A 166 -1.96 -5.10 13.79
N ALA A 167 -1.52 -6.06 12.97
CA ALA A 167 -0.64 -7.15 13.38
C ALA A 167 0.85 -6.80 13.29
N SER A 168 1.21 -5.63 12.74
CA SER A 168 2.61 -5.19 12.60
C SER A 168 3.34 -5.19 13.93
N GLY A 169 4.49 -5.87 13.96
CA GLY A 169 5.34 -6.03 15.11
C GLY A 169 6.19 -4.78 15.42
N TRP A 170 7.14 -4.96 16.34
CA TRP A 170 8.04 -3.86 16.74
C TRP A 170 8.94 -3.40 15.58
N VAL A 171 9.44 -4.32 14.77
CA VAL A 171 10.36 -4.02 13.66
C VAL A 171 9.69 -3.12 12.63
N GLU A 172 8.51 -3.50 12.12
CA GLU A 172 7.75 -2.73 11.13
C GLU A 172 7.34 -1.35 11.67
N ARG A 173 6.90 -1.29 12.92
CA ARG A 173 6.52 -0.02 13.56
C ARG A 173 7.71 0.90 13.75
N ASN A 174 8.87 0.35 14.14
CA ASN A 174 10.09 1.12 14.31
C ASN A 174 10.61 1.62 12.97
N ARG A 175 10.51 0.81 11.91
CA ARG A 175 10.84 1.22 10.52
C ARG A 175 10.04 2.47 10.10
N VAL A 176 8.73 2.42 10.25
CA VAL A 176 7.83 3.54 9.92
C VAL A 176 8.17 4.80 10.76
N ARG A 177 8.45 4.63 12.05
CA ARG A 177 8.85 5.74 12.93
C ARG A 177 10.21 6.33 12.55
N ALA A 178 11.18 5.48 12.24
CA ALA A 178 12.53 5.91 11.84
C ALA A 178 12.53 6.67 10.50
N ALA A 179 11.65 6.31 9.58
CA ALA A 179 11.48 7.01 8.31
C ALA A 179 11.01 8.46 8.53
N MET A 180 10.07 8.68 9.45
CA MET A 180 9.60 10.02 9.78
C MET A 180 10.74 10.92 10.30
N GLY A 181 11.64 10.37 11.13
CA GLY A 181 12.81 11.11 11.63
C GLY A 181 13.85 11.46 10.55
N ARG A 182 13.71 10.88 9.36
CA ARG A 182 14.56 11.12 8.19
C ARG A 182 13.82 11.87 7.07
N GLU A 183 12.61 12.33 7.32
CA GLU A 183 11.76 13.02 6.34
C GLU A 183 11.39 12.15 5.11
N ILE A 184 11.48 10.82 5.23
CA ILE A 184 11.11 9.87 4.21
C ILE A 184 9.60 9.68 4.23
N ALA A 185 8.93 9.87 3.10
CA ALA A 185 7.51 9.61 2.97
C ALA A 185 7.21 8.10 3.11
N VAL A 186 6.16 7.74 3.83
CA VAL A 186 5.80 6.34 4.02
C VAL A 186 4.44 6.04 3.41
N ILE A 187 4.41 5.08 2.49
CA ILE A 187 3.20 4.50 1.93
C ILE A 187 2.92 3.20 2.68
N GLY A 188 1.80 3.13 3.38
CA GLY A 188 1.37 1.93 4.08
C GLY A 188 0.75 0.92 3.12
N LEU A 189 1.34 -0.26 2.99
CA LEU A 189 0.83 -1.39 2.22
C LEU A 189 0.14 -2.39 3.15
N ASP A 190 -0.65 -3.31 2.57
CA ASP A 190 -1.24 -4.46 3.27
C ASP A 190 -1.94 -4.09 4.59
N PHE A 191 -2.68 -2.99 4.59
CA PHE A 191 -3.42 -2.53 5.77
C PHE A 191 -4.39 -3.59 6.30
N TRP A 192 -4.87 -4.47 5.44
CA TRP A 192 -5.75 -5.58 5.76
C TRP A 192 -5.00 -6.91 5.59
N PRO A 193 -4.48 -7.50 6.68
CA PRO A 193 -3.69 -8.73 6.64
C PRO A 193 -4.45 -9.90 6.01
N HIS A 194 -3.78 -10.70 5.21
CA HIS A 194 -4.38 -11.85 4.53
C HIS A 194 -5.08 -12.81 5.53
N ALA A 195 -4.48 -13.04 6.68
CA ALA A 195 -5.03 -13.88 7.73
C ALA A 195 -6.39 -13.41 8.30
N LEU A 196 -6.75 -12.13 8.07
CA LEU A 196 -8.01 -11.54 8.51
C LEU A 196 -9.03 -11.37 7.37
N ARG A 197 -8.67 -11.74 6.13
CA ARG A 197 -9.53 -11.59 4.95
C ARG A 197 -10.58 -12.70 4.83
N ASP A 198 -10.33 -13.83 5.48
CA ASP A 198 -11.23 -14.97 5.39
C ASP A 198 -12.49 -14.75 6.21
N ASP A 199 -13.63 -14.91 5.58
CA ASP A 199 -14.94 -14.79 6.20
C ASP A 199 -15.10 -15.85 7.30
N ARG A 200 -15.64 -15.48 8.45
CA ARG A 200 -15.98 -16.39 9.57
C ARG A 200 -16.76 -17.64 9.13
N LYS A 201 -17.49 -17.56 8.00
CA LYS A 201 -18.24 -18.66 7.40
C LYS A 201 -17.38 -19.71 6.70
N ALA A 202 -16.20 -19.33 6.20
CA ALA A 202 -15.27 -20.28 5.58
C ALA A 202 -14.64 -21.22 6.60
N PHE A 203 -14.65 -20.85 7.87
CA PHE A 203 -14.07 -21.56 8.98
C PHE A 203 -15.06 -22.41 9.82
N LEU A 204 -16.33 -22.48 9.41
CA LEU A 204 -17.21 -23.47 10.04
C LEU A 204 -16.68 -24.86 9.65
N PRO A 205 -16.05 -25.62 10.57
CA PRO A 205 -15.50 -26.92 10.24
C PRO A 205 -16.65 -27.81 9.79
N LYS A 206 -16.49 -28.45 8.62
CA LYS A 206 -17.30 -29.64 8.31
C LYS A 206 -17.20 -30.56 9.52
N PRO A 207 -18.31 -31.06 10.06
CA PRO A 207 -18.28 -31.86 11.28
C PRO A 207 -17.41 -33.11 11.06
N SER A 208 -16.18 -33.04 11.48
CA SER A 208 -15.27 -34.17 11.55
C SER A 208 -15.19 -34.56 13.04
N LEU A 209 -15.71 -35.72 13.37
CA LEU A 209 -15.85 -36.27 14.72
C LEU A 209 -14.52 -36.46 15.46
N TRP A 210 -13.35 -36.22 14.81
CA TRP A 210 -12.04 -36.62 15.34
C TRP A 210 -10.94 -35.55 15.31
N ARG A 211 -11.24 -34.28 14.89
CA ARG A 211 -10.24 -33.22 14.99
C ARG A 211 -10.59 -32.25 16.12
N ARG A 212 -9.64 -32.00 17.01
CA ARG A 212 -9.68 -30.86 17.94
C ARG A 212 -9.99 -29.60 17.10
N ARG A 213 -11.03 -28.85 17.47
CA ARG A 213 -11.32 -27.55 16.92
C ARG A 213 -10.08 -26.69 17.12
N THR A 214 -9.33 -26.44 16.06
CA THR A 214 -8.37 -25.35 16.02
C THR A 214 -9.19 -24.10 15.76
N ASP A 215 -9.12 -23.13 16.65
CA ASP A 215 -9.73 -21.81 16.43
C ASP A 215 -9.08 -21.22 15.18
N PRO A 216 -9.84 -20.91 14.11
CA PRO A 216 -9.29 -20.33 12.90
C PRO A 216 -8.58 -19.00 13.15
N LEU A 217 -8.94 -18.30 14.24
CA LEU A 217 -8.34 -17.03 14.64
C LEU A 217 -7.21 -17.22 15.66
N ALA A 218 -6.87 -18.46 16.05
CA ALA A 218 -5.75 -18.72 16.94
C ALA A 218 -4.41 -18.21 16.38
N ASP A 219 -4.26 -18.23 15.04
CA ASP A 219 -3.07 -17.71 14.34
C ASP A 219 -3.07 -16.18 14.21
N VAL A 220 -4.21 -15.52 14.42
CA VAL A 220 -4.35 -14.06 14.35
C VAL A 220 -4.41 -13.37 15.71
N GLY A 221 -3.98 -14.05 16.76
CA GLY A 221 -3.73 -13.42 18.06
C GLY A 221 -4.96 -12.87 18.79
N GLY A 222 -6.12 -13.45 18.58
CA GLY A 222 -7.34 -13.03 19.30
C GLY A 222 -8.06 -11.82 18.67
N TYR A 223 -7.87 -11.55 17.38
CA TYR A 223 -8.56 -10.49 16.64
C TYR A 223 -10.03 -10.79 16.31
N ALA A 224 -10.66 -11.78 16.96
CA ALA A 224 -12.07 -12.15 16.74
C ALA A 224 -13.05 -10.97 16.94
N PHE A 225 -12.75 -10.05 17.85
CA PHE A 225 -13.57 -8.86 18.11
C PHE A 225 -13.80 -7.98 16.89
N LEU A 226 -12.92 -8.05 15.87
CA LEU A 226 -13.10 -7.27 14.62
C LEU A 226 -14.41 -7.62 13.92
N HIS A 227 -14.89 -8.87 14.06
CA HIS A 227 -16.14 -9.31 13.46
C HIS A 227 -17.38 -8.96 14.31
N ASP A 228 -17.18 -8.62 15.58
CA ASP A 228 -18.25 -8.32 16.53
C ASP A 228 -18.41 -6.81 16.77
N THR A 229 -17.60 -5.97 16.14
CA THR A 229 -17.66 -4.51 16.28
C THR A 229 -18.82 -3.95 15.47
N HIS A 230 -19.87 -3.49 16.17
CA HIS A 230 -21.10 -3.01 15.53
C HIS A 230 -20.87 -1.82 14.59
N GLY A 231 -21.44 -1.90 13.38
CA GLY A 231 -21.35 -0.83 12.38
C GLY A 231 -19.99 -0.68 11.69
N TRP A 232 -19.11 -1.69 11.82
CA TRP A 232 -17.82 -1.76 11.19
C TRP A 232 -17.54 -3.14 10.61
N THR A 233 -16.88 -3.19 9.46
CA THR A 233 -16.28 -4.42 8.95
C THR A 233 -14.84 -4.55 9.45
N PRO A 234 -14.28 -5.78 9.53
CA PRO A 234 -12.86 -5.98 9.84
C PRO A 234 -11.92 -5.17 8.95
N GLN A 235 -12.19 -5.09 7.65
CA GLN A 235 -11.43 -4.29 6.70
C GLN A 235 -11.44 -2.80 7.06
N GLN A 236 -12.61 -2.26 7.40
CA GLN A 236 -12.75 -0.85 7.81
C GLN A 236 -11.97 -0.54 9.09
N ILE A 237 -12.00 -1.45 10.07
CA ILE A 237 -11.23 -1.29 11.32
C ILE A 237 -9.74 -1.33 11.03
N CYS A 238 -9.27 -2.27 10.18
CA CYS A 238 -7.86 -2.35 9.78
C CYS A 238 -7.40 -1.08 9.08
N LEU A 239 -8.21 -0.52 8.18
CA LEU A 239 -7.91 0.74 7.51
C LEU A 239 -7.88 1.91 8.49
N ALA A 240 -8.93 2.05 9.31
CA ALA A 240 -8.99 3.10 10.33
C ALA A 240 -7.79 3.04 11.27
N TYR A 241 -7.38 1.83 11.70
CA TYR A 241 -6.20 1.63 12.52
C TYR A 241 -4.92 2.08 11.81
N ALA A 242 -4.69 1.67 10.56
CA ALA A 242 -3.53 2.11 9.80
C ALA A 242 -3.51 3.65 9.67
N LEU A 243 -4.66 4.27 9.46
CA LEU A 243 -4.81 5.72 9.37
C LEU A 243 -4.57 6.47 10.71
N THR A 244 -4.58 5.78 11.86
CA THR A 244 -4.16 6.42 13.13
C THR A 244 -2.66 6.69 13.20
N GLN A 245 -1.84 6.05 12.32
CA GLN A 245 -0.40 6.25 12.31
C GLN A 245 -0.03 7.55 11.56
N PRO A 246 0.47 8.57 12.28
CA PRO A 246 0.75 9.88 11.67
C PRO A 246 1.97 9.85 10.73
N SER A 247 2.85 8.85 10.87
CA SER A 247 4.04 8.71 10.02
C SER A 247 3.72 8.18 8.63
N LEU A 248 2.51 7.65 8.38
CA LEU A 248 2.09 7.25 7.04
C LEU A 248 1.63 8.49 6.26
N ALA A 249 2.21 8.76 5.12
CA ALA A 249 1.74 9.79 4.22
C ALA A 249 0.40 9.37 3.57
N THR A 250 0.30 8.11 3.18
CA THR A 250 -0.92 7.52 2.62
C THR A 250 -0.97 6.02 2.92
N VAL A 251 -2.18 5.46 2.90
CA VAL A 251 -2.40 4.01 2.98
C VAL A 251 -2.95 3.53 1.64
N GLN A 252 -2.26 2.59 1.02
CA GLN A 252 -2.66 2.04 -0.27
C GLN A 252 -3.84 1.08 -0.11
N ILE A 253 -4.91 1.32 -0.87
CA ILE A 253 -6.10 0.47 -0.94
C ILE A 253 -6.30 -0.07 -2.35
N THR A 254 -7.05 -1.15 -2.46
CA THR A 254 -7.60 -1.66 -3.72
C THR A 254 -9.11 -1.66 -3.64
N ALA A 255 -9.77 -1.42 -4.76
CA ALA A 255 -11.22 -1.54 -4.89
C ALA A 255 -11.56 -2.06 -6.29
N SER A 256 -12.69 -2.74 -6.43
CA SER A 256 -13.17 -3.28 -7.69
C SER A 256 -14.46 -2.60 -8.17
N THR A 257 -15.07 -1.80 -7.32
CA THR A 257 -16.30 -1.06 -7.63
C THR A 257 -16.27 0.35 -7.02
N PRO A 258 -16.99 1.32 -7.63
CA PRO A 258 -17.17 2.64 -7.05
C PRO A 258 -17.76 2.63 -5.63
N ALA A 259 -18.68 1.72 -5.33
CA ALA A 259 -19.30 1.60 -4.01
C ALA A 259 -18.27 1.14 -2.96
N GLU A 260 -17.49 0.11 -3.24
CA GLU A 260 -16.40 -0.35 -2.37
C GLU A 260 -15.38 0.76 -2.09
N LEU A 261 -15.01 1.51 -3.13
CA LEU A 261 -14.12 2.65 -2.98
C LEU A 261 -14.71 3.73 -2.08
N ALA A 262 -15.97 4.11 -2.28
CA ALA A 262 -16.64 5.13 -1.47
C ALA A 262 -16.71 4.70 0.01
N ASP A 263 -17.00 3.43 0.28
CA ASP A 263 -17.02 2.86 1.62
C ASP A 263 -15.65 2.95 2.30
N LEU A 264 -14.56 2.64 1.58
CA LEU A 264 -13.20 2.75 2.10
C LEU A 264 -12.77 4.22 2.26
N ALA A 265 -13.13 5.09 1.31
CA ALA A 265 -12.80 6.50 1.37
C ALA A 265 -13.47 7.21 2.57
N ALA A 266 -14.69 6.81 2.89
CA ALA A 266 -15.41 7.34 4.06
C ALA A 266 -14.66 7.06 5.38
N ILE A 267 -13.86 5.98 5.44
CA ILE A 267 -13.08 5.64 6.64
C ILE A 267 -11.99 6.68 6.93
N ALA A 268 -11.47 7.34 5.91
CA ALA A 268 -10.45 8.39 6.10
C ALA A 268 -10.93 9.58 6.96
N GLU A 269 -12.24 9.74 7.16
CA GLU A 269 -12.85 10.79 7.98
C GLU A 269 -13.42 10.27 9.31
N ARG A 270 -13.44 8.97 9.51
CA ARG A 270 -13.97 8.33 10.71
C ARG A 270 -12.85 8.04 11.70
N ASP A 271 -13.14 8.22 12.97
CA ASP A 271 -12.25 7.81 14.04
C ASP A 271 -12.44 6.32 14.35
N LEU A 272 -11.36 5.65 14.76
CA LEU A 272 -11.41 4.25 15.18
C LEU A 272 -12.43 4.09 16.34
N PRO A 273 -13.26 3.01 16.36
CA PRO A 273 -14.23 2.80 17.42
C PRO A 273 -13.60 2.83 18.82
N THR A 274 -14.29 3.42 19.78
CA THR A 274 -13.84 3.51 21.17
C THR A 274 -13.49 2.12 21.72
N GLY A 275 -12.32 1.98 22.30
CA GLY A 275 -11.83 0.71 22.83
C GLY A 275 -11.14 -0.21 21.82
N CYS A 276 -11.38 -0.08 20.50
CA CYS A 276 -10.71 -0.91 19.49
C CYS A 276 -9.19 -0.80 19.56
N SER A 277 -8.63 0.39 19.75
CA SER A 277 -7.18 0.57 19.90
C SER A 277 -6.61 -0.29 21.02
N ALA A 278 -7.26 -0.30 22.19
CA ALA A 278 -6.82 -1.09 23.34
C ALA A 278 -6.93 -2.60 23.05
N GLN A 279 -8.03 -3.03 22.42
CA GLN A 279 -8.23 -4.44 22.06
C GLN A 279 -7.18 -4.90 21.04
N ILE A 280 -6.84 -4.09 20.04
CA ILE A 280 -5.78 -4.38 19.06
C ILE A 280 -4.43 -4.52 19.75
N GLU A 281 -4.08 -3.60 20.67
CA GLU A 281 -2.81 -3.65 21.40
C GLU A 281 -2.74 -4.90 22.30
N MET A 282 -3.82 -5.24 22.97
CA MET A 282 -3.89 -6.46 23.80
C MET A 282 -3.75 -7.73 22.95
N ALA A 283 -4.46 -7.82 21.83
CA ALA A 283 -4.38 -8.97 20.92
C ALA A 283 -2.96 -9.14 20.36
N ARG A 284 -2.32 -8.04 19.97
CA ARG A 284 -0.93 -8.04 19.47
C ARG A 284 0.05 -8.49 20.55
N PHE A 285 -0.09 -7.99 21.78
CA PHE A 285 0.77 -8.38 22.89
C PHE A 285 0.66 -9.88 23.18
N SER A 286 -0.56 -10.42 23.22
CA SER A 286 -0.81 -11.84 23.42
C SER A 286 -0.20 -12.71 22.31
N ALA A 287 -0.28 -12.27 21.05
CA ALA A 287 0.33 -12.96 19.91
C ALA A 287 1.87 -13.01 20.04
N GLN A 288 2.49 -11.89 20.41
CA GLN A 288 3.94 -11.83 20.62
C GLN A 288 4.41 -12.72 21.76
N GLU A 289 3.67 -12.77 22.86
CA GLU A 289 3.98 -13.69 23.97
C GLU A 289 3.87 -15.16 23.57
N ALA A 290 2.81 -15.51 22.83
CA ALA A 290 2.63 -16.87 22.33
C ALA A 290 3.77 -17.29 21.40
N GLU A 291 4.22 -16.42 20.51
CA GLU A 291 5.36 -16.68 19.63
C GLU A 291 6.68 -16.82 20.40
N ARG A 292 6.91 -15.94 21.38
CA ARG A 292 8.10 -16.01 22.26
C ARG A 292 8.16 -17.33 23.03
N ASN A 293 7.01 -17.81 23.49
CA ASN A 293 6.93 -19.09 24.20
C ASN A 293 7.17 -20.29 23.28
N LYS A 294 6.66 -20.25 22.04
CA LYS A 294 6.96 -21.27 21.00
C LYS A 294 8.45 -21.37 20.67
N ARG A 295 9.18 -20.25 20.66
CA ARG A 295 10.63 -20.23 20.39
C ARG A 295 11.48 -20.72 21.58
N ARG A 296 10.93 -20.79 22.78
CA ARG A 296 11.61 -21.23 24.00
C ARG A 296 11.36 -22.70 24.33
N ALA A 297 10.33 -23.29 23.73
CA ALA A 297 9.99 -24.72 23.85
C ALA A 297 10.63 -25.55 22.75
#